data_24c64192353229575d3f52e2fb205669
#
_entry.id   24c64192353229575d3f52e2fb205669
#
_cell.length_a   1.000
_cell.length_b   1.000
_cell.length_c   1.000
_cell.angle_alpha   90.00
_cell.angle_beta   90.00
_cell.angle_gamma   90.00
#
_symmetry.space_group_name_H-M   'P 1'
#
loop_
_entity.id
_entity.type
_entity.pdbx_description
1 polymer ?
#
loop_
_entity_poly.entity_id
_entity_poly.type
_entity_poly.pdbx_seq_one_letter_code
_entity_poly.pdbx_strand_id
1 'polypeptide(L)'
;ANFWWAITLTQSGYRTQGIAALDRTLQLDPLLPNALFWRAREHLADGELAQAERLLRRAAEGGHSFVGMAQWQLERARGNTAAAIAAMADGLEYFSSAYPAGTTQLFARACFGDAEAKSQALARIDAHLATQPSHISGVSAYFLIHAGEPARALALLQDRPTTNDGLVMGELFGAPLAEVRRLPEFAEFLRRFGLASYWDEVGPPDQCHKDARGDYVCE
;
A
#
# COMPACT_ATOMS: atom_id res chain seq x y z
N ALA A 1 16.78 -9.53 11.30
CA ALA A 1 17.42 -8.86 10.15
C ALA A 1 16.75 -9.22 8.81
N ASN A 2 16.50 -10.51 8.51
CA ASN A 2 15.96 -10.95 7.21
C ASN A 2 14.59 -10.36 6.87
N PHE A 3 13.69 -10.22 7.84
CA PHE A 3 12.35 -9.65 7.63
C PHE A 3 12.42 -8.20 7.10
N TRP A 4 13.16 -7.32 7.77
CA TRP A 4 13.27 -5.92 7.33
C TRP A 4 13.94 -5.78 5.97
N TRP A 5 14.90 -6.65 5.68
CA TRP A 5 15.51 -6.72 4.35
C TRP A 5 14.48 -7.11 3.28
N ALA A 6 13.64 -8.10 3.56
CA ALA A 6 12.56 -8.49 2.67
C ALA A 6 11.59 -7.33 2.38
N ILE A 7 11.20 -6.59 3.43
CA ILE A 7 10.31 -5.43 3.30
C ILE A 7 10.98 -4.33 2.46
N THR A 8 12.25 -4.02 2.72
CA THR A 8 12.99 -3.02 1.93
C THR A 8 13.01 -3.40 0.45
N LEU A 9 13.26 -4.66 0.12
CA LEU A 9 13.27 -5.15 -1.25
C LEU A 9 11.89 -4.98 -1.92
N THR A 10 10.82 -5.44 -1.28
CA THR A 10 9.46 -5.31 -1.84
C THR A 10 9.05 -3.85 -2.01
N GLN A 11 9.37 -2.99 -1.04
CA GLN A 11 9.06 -1.55 -1.07
C GLN A 11 9.88 -0.77 -2.09
N SER A 12 11.02 -1.29 -2.51
CA SER A 12 11.86 -0.69 -3.57
C SER A 12 11.69 -1.36 -4.94
N GLY A 13 10.70 -2.26 -5.07
CA GLY A 13 10.30 -2.86 -6.35
C GLY A 13 10.95 -4.20 -6.68
N TYR A 14 11.89 -4.70 -5.87
CA TYR A 14 12.54 -6.00 -6.08
C TYR A 14 11.70 -7.13 -5.48
N ARG A 15 10.52 -7.32 -6.06
CA ARG A 15 9.49 -8.25 -5.57
C ARG A 15 10.01 -9.70 -5.47
N THR A 16 10.67 -10.19 -6.51
CA THR A 16 11.21 -11.57 -6.56
C THR A 16 12.19 -11.83 -5.44
N GLN A 17 13.14 -10.91 -5.23
CA GLN A 17 14.12 -11.02 -4.14
C GLN A 17 13.46 -10.85 -2.77
N GLY A 18 12.47 -9.96 -2.65
CA GLY A 18 11.70 -9.74 -1.43
C GLY A 18 10.92 -10.98 -1.02
N ILE A 19 10.24 -11.65 -1.95
CA ILE A 19 9.54 -12.92 -1.71
C ILE A 19 10.51 -13.99 -1.22
N ALA A 20 11.66 -14.17 -1.87
CA ALA A 20 12.67 -15.14 -1.45
C ALA A 20 13.18 -14.85 -0.02
N ALA A 21 13.36 -13.58 0.33
CA ALA A 21 13.76 -13.16 1.68
C ALA A 21 12.65 -13.38 2.72
N LEU A 22 11.35 -13.17 2.36
CA LEU A 22 10.21 -13.53 3.20
C LEU A 22 10.12 -15.03 3.44
N ASP A 23 10.27 -15.83 2.40
CA ASP A 23 10.25 -17.30 2.51
C ASP A 23 11.41 -17.79 3.40
N ARG A 24 12.60 -17.20 3.26
CA ARG A 24 13.71 -17.48 4.17
C ARG A 24 13.42 -17.07 5.62
N THR A 25 12.75 -15.93 5.80
CA THR A 25 12.33 -15.48 7.13
C THR A 25 11.39 -16.48 7.77
N LEU A 26 10.39 -16.97 7.03
CA LEU A 26 9.41 -17.95 7.51
C LEU A 26 9.99 -19.36 7.70
N GLN A 27 11.08 -19.72 7.02
CA GLN A 27 11.83 -20.94 7.32
C GLN A 27 12.52 -20.86 8.68
N LEU A 28 13.02 -19.68 9.07
CA LEU A 28 13.71 -19.46 10.34
C LEU A 28 12.74 -19.24 11.51
N ASP A 29 11.65 -18.55 11.25
CA ASP A 29 10.56 -18.27 12.21
C ASP A 29 9.21 -18.42 11.52
N PRO A 30 8.65 -19.64 11.52
CA PRO A 30 7.37 -19.93 10.86
C PRO A 30 6.15 -19.21 11.47
N LEU A 31 6.29 -18.64 12.66
CA LEU A 31 5.20 -18.01 13.40
C LEU A 31 5.31 -16.48 13.44
N LEU A 32 6.32 -15.87 12.77
CA LEU A 32 6.49 -14.41 12.77
C LEU A 32 5.29 -13.72 12.09
N PRO A 33 4.40 -13.04 12.85
CA PRO A 33 3.14 -12.53 12.31
C PRO A 33 3.33 -11.53 11.17
N ASN A 34 4.33 -10.66 11.31
CA ASN A 34 4.67 -9.67 10.28
C ASN A 34 5.08 -10.35 8.95
N ALA A 35 5.91 -11.40 8.99
CA ALA A 35 6.33 -12.10 7.78
C ALA A 35 5.16 -12.87 7.13
N LEU A 36 4.28 -13.46 7.95
CA LEU A 36 3.04 -14.10 7.48
C LEU A 36 2.13 -13.11 6.76
N PHE A 37 1.92 -11.92 7.33
CA PHE A 37 1.14 -10.85 6.73
C PHE A 37 1.70 -10.40 5.38
N TRP A 38 3.00 -10.08 5.32
CA TRP A 38 3.63 -9.61 4.08
C TRP A 38 3.63 -10.70 3.01
N ARG A 39 3.89 -11.96 3.38
CA ARG A 39 3.83 -13.07 2.42
C ARG A 39 2.40 -13.33 1.90
N ALA A 40 1.40 -13.13 2.74
CA ALA A 40 -0.01 -13.21 2.33
C ALA A 40 -0.35 -12.15 1.26
N ARG A 41 0.19 -10.95 1.37
CA ARG A 41 -0.02 -9.89 0.37
C ARG A 41 0.56 -10.27 -0.99
N GLU A 42 1.71 -10.93 -1.01
CA GLU A 42 2.29 -11.45 -2.25
C GLU A 42 1.41 -12.53 -2.89
N HIS A 43 0.83 -13.43 -2.10
CA HIS A 43 -0.15 -14.41 -2.59
C HIS A 43 -1.44 -13.74 -3.11
N LEU A 44 -1.90 -12.65 -2.49
CA LEU A 44 -3.03 -11.86 -3.01
C LEU A 44 -2.70 -11.25 -4.39
N ALA A 45 -1.50 -10.71 -4.56
CA ALA A 45 -1.06 -10.17 -5.83
C ALA A 45 -1.00 -11.22 -6.95
N ASP A 46 -0.69 -12.48 -6.60
CA ASP A 46 -0.65 -13.62 -7.52
C ASP A 46 -2.03 -14.29 -7.71
N GLY A 47 -3.07 -13.81 -7.02
CA GLY A 47 -4.43 -14.40 -7.08
C GLY A 47 -4.57 -15.72 -6.30
N GLU A 48 -3.59 -16.08 -5.50
CA GLU A 48 -3.56 -17.31 -4.70
C GLU A 48 -4.35 -17.17 -3.38
N LEU A 49 -5.68 -16.93 -3.51
CA LEU A 49 -6.54 -16.51 -2.39
C LEU A 49 -6.55 -17.49 -1.20
N ALA A 50 -6.46 -18.79 -1.46
CA ALA A 50 -6.45 -19.79 -0.39
C ALA A 50 -5.17 -19.76 0.45
N GLN A 51 -4.02 -19.50 -0.18
CA GLN A 51 -2.74 -19.32 0.49
C GLN A 51 -2.74 -18.03 1.32
N ALA A 52 -3.19 -16.93 0.70
CA ALA A 52 -3.31 -15.64 1.36
C ALA A 52 -4.17 -15.74 2.63
N GLU A 53 -5.36 -16.35 2.54
CA GLU A 53 -6.25 -16.54 3.69
C GLU A 53 -5.60 -17.30 4.84
N ARG A 54 -4.92 -18.43 4.53
CA ARG A 54 -4.23 -19.22 5.57
C ARG A 54 -3.18 -18.40 6.30
N LEU A 55 -2.40 -17.60 5.56
CA LEU A 55 -1.35 -16.79 6.16
C LEU A 55 -1.92 -15.59 6.94
N LEU A 56 -2.97 -14.92 6.43
CA LEU A 56 -3.64 -13.82 7.14
C LEU A 56 -4.25 -14.29 8.46
N ARG A 57 -4.91 -15.46 8.45
CA ARG A 57 -5.45 -16.05 9.69
C ARG A 57 -4.34 -16.30 10.71
N ARG A 58 -3.24 -16.92 10.30
CA ARG A 58 -2.09 -17.15 11.20
C ARG A 58 -1.45 -15.87 11.69
N ALA A 59 -1.36 -14.83 10.84
CA ALA A 59 -0.89 -13.53 11.24
C ALA A 59 -1.79 -12.90 12.33
N ALA A 60 -3.13 -12.98 12.15
CA ALA A 60 -4.10 -12.51 13.12
C ALA A 60 -4.00 -13.27 14.45
N GLU A 61 -3.93 -14.61 14.41
CA GLU A 61 -3.72 -15.47 15.58
C GLU A 61 -2.42 -15.13 16.32
N GLY A 62 -1.40 -14.71 15.59
CA GLY A 62 -0.11 -14.22 16.12
C GLY A 62 -0.15 -12.77 16.62
N GLY A 63 -1.30 -12.08 16.56
CA GLY A 63 -1.47 -10.72 17.07
C GLY A 63 -1.03 -9.61 16.12
N HIS A 64 -1.00 -9.84 14.81
CA HIS A 64 -0.72 -8.77 13.85
C HIS A 64 -1.85 -7.73 13.84
N SER A 65 -1.52 -6.47 14.14
CA SER A 65 -2.51 -5.44 14.51
C SER A 65 -3.33 -4.89 13.33
N PHE A 66 -2.85 -5.01 12.09
CA PHE A 66 -3.52 -4.41 10.92
C PHE A 66 -3.75 -5.40 9.78
N VAL A 67 -4.14 -6.63 10.11
CA VAL A 67 -4.48 -7.66 9.12
C VAL A 67 -5.57 -7.20 8.16
N GLY A 68 -6.49 -6.34 8.62
CA GLY A 68 -7.54 -5.72 7.81
C GLY A 68 -7.03 -5.04 6.54
N MET A 69 -5.78 -4.51 6.55
CA MET A 69 -5.15 -3.89 5.38
C MET A 69 -4.92 -4.84 4.20
N ALA A 70 -4.90 -6.15 4.43
CA ALA A 70 -4.82 -7.16 3.37
C ALA A 70 -6.14 -7.98 3.27
N GLN A 71 -6.86 -8.14 4.39
CA GLN A 71 -8.12 -8.87 4.41
C GLN A 71 -9.16 -8.28 3.46
N TRP A 72 -9.25 -6.95 3.34
CA TRP A 72 -10.19 -6.32 2.43
C TRP A 72 -9.93 -6.68 0.95
N GLN A 73 -8.68 -6.88 0.56
CA GLN A 73 -8.31 -7.30 -0.80
C GLN A 73 -8.79 -8.74 -1.06
N LEU A 74 -8.63 -9.62 -0.08
CA LEU A 74 -9.12 -11.00 -0.12
C LEU A 74 -10.65 -11.03 -0.28
N GLU A 75 -11.38 -10.27 0.54
CA GLU A 75 -12.84 -10.21 0.50
C GLU A 75 -13.35 -9.57 -0.80
N ARG A 76 -12.68 -8.53 -1.29
CA ARG A 76 -12.97 -7.94 -2.60
C ARG A 76 -12.78 -8.95 -3.73
N ALA A 77 -11.69 -9.71 -3.74
CA ALA A 77 -11.42 -10.74 -4.74
C ALA A 77 -12.48 -11.86 -4.74
N ARG A 78 -13.11 -12.10 -3.59
CA ARG A 78 -14.24 -13.06 -3.42
C ARG A 78 -15.61 -12.47 -3.78
N GLY A 79 -15.70 -11.18 -4.06
CA GLY A 79 -16.97 -10.48 -4.29
C GLY A 79 -17.75 -10.13 -3.01
N ASN A 80 -17.14 -10.27 -1.83
CA ASN A 80 -17.76 -9.98 -0.54
C ASN A 80 -17.63 -8.50 -0.16
N THR A 81 -18.33 -7.62 -0.89
CA THR A 81 -18.18 -6.16 -0.74
C THR A 81 -18.38 -5.67 0.70
N ALA A 82 -19.40 -6.15 1.40
CA ALA A 82 -19.66 -5.71 2.79
C ALA A 82 -18.51 -6.10 3.74
N ALA A 83 -17.98 -7.31 3.63
CA ALA A 83 -16.84 -7.76 4.40
C ALA A 83 -15.56 -7.01 4.05
N ALA A 84 -15.36 -6.70 2.76
CA ALA A 84 -14.22 -5.91 2.30
C ALA A 84 -14.25 -4.48 2.87
N ILE A 85 -15.41 -3.81 2.88
CA ILE A 85 -15.58 -2.47 3.49
C ILE A 85 -15.25 -2.53 4.99
N ALA A 86 -15.79 -3.51 5.71
CA ALA A 86 -15.54 -3.66 7.14
C ALA A 86 -14.05 -3.89 7.45
N ALA A 87 -13.41 -4.80 6.71
CA ALA A 87 -11.99 -5.10 6.87
C ALA A 87 -11.09 -3.92 6.52
N MET A 88 -11.41 -3.14 5.47
CA MET A 88 -10.67 -1.93 5.12
C MET A 88 -10.78 -0.88 6.23
N ALA A 89 -11.98 -0.65 6.75
CA ALA A 89 -12.18 0.32 7.83
C ALA A 89 -11.41 -0.06 9.09
N ASP A 90 -11.45 -1.33 9.48
CA ASP A 90 -10.70 -1.87 10.63
C ASP A 90 -9.19 -1.71 10.44
N GLY A 91 -8.67 -2.10 9.28
CA GLY A 91 -7.25 -1.96 8.96
C GLY A 91 -6.77 -0.49 8.96
N LEU A 92 -7.59 0.43 8.47
CA LEU A 92 -7.28 1.86 8.47
C LEU A 92 -7.35 2.49 9.86
N GLU A 93 -8.12 1.94 10.80
CA GLU A 93 -8.27 2.49 12.15
C GLU A 93 -6.94 2.60 12.88
N TYR A 94 -6.05 1.64 12.68
CA TYR A 94 -4.70 1.68 13.25
C TYR A 94 -3.89 2.94 12.86
N PHE A 95 -4.14 3.48 11.66
CA PHE A 95 -3.42 4.62 11.10
C PHE A 95 -4.21 5.93 11.15
N SER A 96 -5.42 5.91 11.71
CA SER A 96 -6.40 7.00 11.55
C SER A 96 -6.37 8.05 12.65
N SER A 97 -5.42 8.03 13.57
CA SER A 97 -5.37 8.94 14.73
C SER A 97 -5.43 10.44 14.38
N ALA A 98 -5.12 10.79 13.13
CA ALA A 98 -5.21 12.17 12.62
C ALA A 98 -6.63 12.59 12.22
N TYR A 99 -7.58 11.66 12.16
CA TYR A 99 -8.94 11.91 11.69
C TYR A 99 -10.00 11.70 12.78
N PRO A 100 -11.15 12.40 12.67
CA PRO A 100 -12.30 12.17 13.57
C PRO A 100 -12.82 10.74 13.48
N ALA A 101 -13.40 10.24 14.57
CA ALA A 101 -14.05 8.93 14.62
C ALA A 101 -15.02 8.71 13.44
N GLY A 102 -15.09 7.50 12.93
CA GLY A 102 -15.94 7.13 11.79
C GLY A 102 -15.41 7.54 10.41
N THR A 103 -14.25 8.20 10.34
CA THR A 103 -13.66 8.57 9.03
C THR A 103 -13.19 7.35 8.26
N THR A 104 -12.69 6.32 8.92
CA THR A 104 -12.26 5.06 8.28
C THR A 104 -13.40 4.32 7.61
N GLN A 105 -14.58 4.29 8.23
CA GLN A 105 -15.80 3.73 7.63
C GLN A 105 -16.22 4.51 6.37
N LEU A 106 -16.13 5.84 6.44
CA LEU A 106 -16.44 6.70 5.31
C LEU A 106 -15.44 6.45 4.15
N PHE A 107 -14.15 6.38 4.45
CA PHE A 107 -13.11 6.08 3.48
C PHE A 107 -13.31 4.71 2.83
N ALA A 108 -13.57 3.68 3.62
CA ALA A 108 -13.81 2.34 3.11
C ALA A 108 -15.01 2.32 2.15
N ARG A 109 -16.17 2.89 2.54
CA ARG A 109 -17.34 2.95 1.65
C ARG A 109 -17.05 3.68 0.34
N ALA A 110 -16.33 4.79 0.39
CA ALA A 110 -15.92 5.55 -0.79
C ALA A 110 -15.09 4.72 -1.78
N CYS A 111 -14.17 3.88 -1.28
CA CYS A 111 -13.33 3.00 -2.11
C CYS A 111 -14.13 1.87 -2.80
N PHE A 112 -15.38 1.63 -2.37
CA PHE A 112 -16.26 0.61 -2.95
C PHE A 112 -17.47 1.20 -3.70
N GLY A 113 -17.35 2.44 -4.19
CA GLY A 113 -18.29 3.03 -5.14
C GLY A 113 -19.43 3.86 -4.52
N ASP A 114 -19.41 4.11 -3.22
CA ASP A 114 -20.35 5.03 -2.57
C ASP A 114 -19.96 6.49 -2.89
N ALA A 115 -20.64 7.09 -3.86
CA ALA A 115 -20.33 8.42 -4.36
C ALA A 115 -20.52 9.53 -3.30
N GLU A 116 -21.54 9.40 -2.43
CA GLU A 116 -21.75 10.35 -1.33
C GLU A 116 -20.64 10.23 -0.30
N ALA A 117 -20.28 9.00 0.09
CA ALA A 117 -19.16 8.75 0.97
C ALA A 117 -17.85 9.28 0.38
N LYS A 118 -17.62 9.12 -0.93
CA LYS A 118 -16.44 9.67 -1.62
C LYS A 118 -16.40 11.20 -1.52
N SER A 119 -17.48 11.89 -1.79
CA SER A 119 -17.56 13.35 -1.70
C SER A 119 -17.25 13.86 -0.29
N GLN A 120 -17.87 13.24 0.73
CA GLN A 120 -17.63 13.59 2.12
C GLN A 120 -16.20 13.26 2.57
N ALA A 121 -15.63 12.14 2.11
CA ALA A 121 -14.27 11.74 2.42
C ALA A 121 -13.24 12.70 1.84
N LEU A 122 -13.40 13.11 0.59
CA LEU A 122 -12.55 14.10 -0.06
C LEU A 122 -12.59 15.44 0.68
N ALA A 123 -13.79 15.91 1.07
CA ALA A 123 -13.94 17.12 1.85
C ALA A 123 -13.23 17.04 3.22
N ARG A 124 -13.24 15.88 3.88
CA ARG A 124 -12.49 15.66 5.14
C ARG A 124 -10.99 15.73 4.94
N ILE A 125 -10.49 15.15 3.85
CA ILE A 125 -9.06 15.25 3.51
C ILE A 125 -8.68 16.71 3.26
N ASP A 126 -9.46 17.44 2.48
CA ASP A 126 -9.19 18.85 2.18
C ASP A 126 -9.16 19.70 3.46
N ALA A 127 -10.12 19.51 4.34
CA ALA A 127 -10.18 20.20 5.62
C ALA A 127 -8.97 19.85 6.52
N HIS A 128 -8.57 18.57 6.55
CA HIS A 128 -7.38 18.13 7.30
C HIS A 128 -6.10 18.77 6.76
N LEU A 129 -5.90 18.74 5.46
CA LEU A 129 -4.72 19.32 4.81
C LEU A 129 -4.65 20.85 4.96
N ALA A 130 -5.81 21.53 5.01
CA ALA A 130 -5.87 22.97 5.24
C ALA A 130 -5.46 23.36 6.68
N THR A 131 -5.76 22.53 7.66
CA THR A 131 -5.48 22.79 9.07
C THR A 131 -4.12 22.27 9.53
N GLN A 132 -3.64 21.19 8.93
CA GLN A 132 -2.37 20.53 9.25
C GLN A 132 -1.51 20.31 8.00
N PRO A 133 -1.04 21.37 7.38
CA PRO A 133 -0.36 21.29 6.10
C PRO A 133 0.96 20.51 6.12
N SER A 134 1.60 20.33 7.25
CA SER A 134 2.85 19.57 7.40
C SER A 134 2.61 18.09 7.78
N HIS A 135 1.40 17.71 8.14
CA HIS A 135 1.08 16.37 8.59
C HIS A 135 0.27 15.62 7.53
N ILE A 136 0.96 14.95 6.62
CA ILE A 136 0.30 13.99 5.74
C ILE A 136 0.18 12.68 6.50
N SER A 137 -1.04 12.24 6.71
CA SER A 137 -1.25 10.88 7.09
C SER A 137 -1.15 10.01 5.83
N GLY A 138 -0.35 8.95 5.87
CA GLY A 138 -0.32 7.94 4.80
C GLY A 138 -1.72 7.39 4.48
N VAL A 139 -2.65 7.49 5.40
CA VAL A 139 -4.08 7.19 5.22
C VAL A 139 -4.71 8.08 4.14
N SER A 140 -4.35 9.37 4.06
CA SER A 140 -4.89 10.26 3.01
C SER A 140 -4.47 9.80 1.62
N ALA A 141 -3.18 9.54 1.42
CA ALA A 141 -2.67 9.09 0.13
C ALA A 141 -3.20 7.69 -0.21
N TYR A 142 -3.21 6.77 0.75
CA TYR A 142 -3.78 5.45 0.57
C TYR A 142 -5.25 5.51 0.15
N PHE A 143 -6.08 6.30 0.86
CA PHE A 143 -7.46 6.50 0.49
C PHE A 143 -7.62 7.06 -0.93
N LEU A 144 -6.90 8.14 -1.26
CA LEU A 144 -6.99 8.78 -2.59
C LEU A 144 -6.72 7.79 -3.72
N ILE A 145 -5.72 6.91 -3.55
CA ILE A 145 -5.40 5.87 -4.52
C ILE A 145 -6.59 4.92 -4.70
N HIS A 146 -7.09 4.36 -3.61
CA HIS A 146 -8.15 3.34 -3.68
C HIS A 146 -9.54 3.92 -3.99
N ALA A 147 -9.73 5.23 -3.79
CA ALA A 147 -10.93 5.96 -4.20
C ALA A 147 -10.90 6.43 -5.66
N GLY A 148 -9.85 6.07 -6.43
CA GLY A 148 -9.73 6.44 -7.85
C GLY A 148 -9.27 7.88 -8.07
N GLU A 149 -8.43 8.42 -7.17
CA GLU A 149 -7.80 9.74 -7.26
C GLU A 149 -6.25 9.63 -7.28
N PRO A 150 -5.66 8.75 -8.13
CA PRO A 150 -4.23 8.42 -8.05
C PRO A 150 -3.32 9.61 -8.36
N ALA A 151 -3.70 10.49 -9.30
CA ALA A 151 -2.92 11.69 -9.62
C ALA A 151 -2.85 12.65 -8.42
N ARG A 152 -3.96 12.80 -7.70
CA ARG A 152 -4.03 13.64 -6.49
C ARG A 152 -3.20 13.05 -5.35
N ALA A 153 -3.22 11.73 -5.19
CA ALA A 153 -2.37 11.04 -4.22
C ALA A 153 -0.89 11.27 -4.51
N LEU A 154 -0.48 11.13 -5.78
CA LEU A 154 0.88 11.32 -6.21
C LEU A 154 1.35 12.76 -5.99
N ALA A 155 0.54 13.75 -6.35
CA ALA A 155 0.83 15.17 -6.09
C ALA A 155 1.02 15.44 -4.59
N LEU A 156 0.15 14.87 -3.74
CA LEU A 156 0.25 14.99 -2.29
C LEU A 156 1.57 14.41 -1.75
N LEU A 157 1.97 13.25 -2.26
CA LEU A 157 3.23 12.59 -1.87
C LEU A 157 4.46 13.37 -2.39
N GLN A 158 4.39 13.97 -3.57
CA GLN A 158 5.49 14.76 -4.14
C GLN A 158 5.73 16.06 -3.38
N ASP A 159 4.67 16.76 -2.98
CA ASP A 159 4.79 18.04 -2.28
C ASP A 159 5.36 17.90 -0.87
N ARG A 160 5.23 16.71 -0.30
CA ARG A 160 5.56 16.48 1.10
C ARG A 160 6.16 15.08 1.30
N PRO A 161 7.42 14.89 0.90
CA PRO A 161 8.10 13.63 1.13
C PRO A 161 8.16 13.40 2.64
N THR A 162 7.33 12.53 3.14
CA THR A 162 7.38 12.10 4.53
C THR A 162 8.25 10.86 4.63
N THR A 163 9.15 10.86 5.58
CA THR A 163 10.06 9.74 5.87
C THR A 163 9.33 8.51 6.43
N ASN A 164 7.99 8.55 6.56
CA ASN A 164 7.25 7.56 7.34
C ASN A 164 5.96 7.05 6.68
N ASP A 165 5.81 7.16 5.36
CA ASP A 165 4.64 6.62 4.64
C ASP A 165 4.77 5.12 4.29
N GLY A 166 5.16 4.32 5.28
CA GLY A 166 5.23 2.86 5.14
C GLY A 166 3.94 2.22 4.62
N LEU A 167 2.79 2.87 4.83
CA LEU A 167 1.52 2.41 4.32
C LEU A 167 1.46 2.48 2.78
N VAL A 168 1.83 3.61 2.19
CA VAL A 168 1.82 3.80 0.73
C VAL A 168 3.01 3.10 0.10
N MET A 169 4.21 3.27 0.66
CA MET A 169 5.41 2.64 0.12
C MET A 169 5.30 1.11 0.12
N GLY A 170 4.63 0.54 1.13
CA GLY A 170 4.36 -0.89 1.20
C GLY A 170 3.48 -1.43 0.08
N GLU A 171 2.76 -0.57 -0.62
CA GLU A 171 1.86 -0.96 -1.72
C GLU A 171 2.32 -0.47 -3.10
N LEU A 172 3.32 0.43 -3.14
CA LEU A 172 3.69 1.16 -4.36
C LEU A 172 3.98 0.25 -5.56
N PHE A 173 4.59 -0.90 -5.31
CA PHE A 173 4.88 -1.92 -6.33
C PHE A 173 3.91 -3.10 -6.30
N GLY A 174 2.86 -3.04 -5.48
CA GLY A 174 1.76 -3.99 -5.47
C GLY A 174 0.76 -3.77 -6.62
N ALA A 175 -0.02 -4.81 -6.93
CA ALA A 175 -1.04 -4.75 -7.98
C ALA A 175 -2.06 -3.60 -7.83
N PRO A 176 -2.52 -3.22 -6.62
CA PRO A 176 -3.48 -2.13 -6.46
C PRO A 176 -3.00 -0.78 -6.96
N LEU A 177 -1.68 -0.55 -7.06
CA LEU A 177 -1.10 0.74 -7.45
C LEU A 177 -0.55 0.77 -8.89
N ALA A 178 -0.87 -0.20 -9.73
CA ALA A 178 -0.47 -0.19 -11.12
C ALA A 178 -0.89 1.09 -11.87
N GLU A 179 -2.08 1.64 -11.57
CA GLU A 179 -2.55 2.89 -12.17
C GLU A 179 -1.70 4.10 -11.77
N VAL A 180 -1.21 4.15 -10.52
CA VAL A 180 -0.30 5.22 -10.06
C VAL A 180 1.03 5.14 -10.81
N ARG A 181 1.57 3.96 -11.00
CA ARG A 181 2.84 3.75 -11.69
C ARG A 181 2.80 4.17 -13.18
N ARG A 182 1.61 4.12 -13.79
CA ARG A 182 1.39 4.54 -15.20
C ARG A 182 1.22 6.04 -15.38
N LEU A 183 1.12 6.82 -14.30
CA LEU A 183 0.99 8.27 -14.39
C LEU A 183 2.30 8.89 -14.94
N PRO A 184 2.22 9.87 -15.85
CA PRO A 184 3.40 10.56 -16.37
C PRO A 184 4.28 11.16 -15.28
N GLU A 185 3.66 11.60 -14.18
CA GLU A 185 4.32 12.22 -13.03
C GLU A 185 5.08 11.22 -12.15
N PHE A 186 4.88 9.92 -12.35
CA PHE A 186 5.51 8.89 -11.53
C PHE A 186 7.04 8.88 -11.65
N ALA A 187 7.58 9.15 -12.84
CA ALA A 187 9.02 9.27 -13.04
C ALA A 187 9.63 10.39 -12.18
N GLU A 188 8.95 11.55 -12.06
CA GLU A 188 9.39 12.63 -11.17
C GLU A 188 9.31 12.24 -9.70
N PHE A 189 8.25 11.52 -9.31
CA PHE A 189 8.13 10.95 -7.98
C PHE A 189 9.34 10.06 -7.64
N LEU A 190 9.71 9.13 -8.53
CA LEU A 190 10.86 8.24 -8.36
C LEU A 190 12.18 9.01 -8.18
N ARG A 191 12.39 10.08 -8.96
CA ARG A 191 13.58 10.94 -8.83
C ARG A 191 13.62 11.64 -7.48
N ARG A 192 12.53 12.23 -7.04
CA ARG A 192 12.45 12.97 -5.77
C ARG A 192 12.63 12.06 -4.55
N PHE A 193 12.14 10.82 -4.61
CA PHE A 193 12.33 9.83 -3.54
C PHE A 193 13.69 9.12 -3.60
N GLY A 194 14.53 9.43 -4.60
CA GLY A 194 15.84 8.82 -4.74
C GLY A 194 15.83 7.38 -5.26
N LEU A 195 14.66 6.83 -5.59
CA LEU A 195 14.54 5.47 -6.12
C LEU A 195 15.21 5.35 -7.48
N ALA A 196 15.04 6.35 -8.35
CA ALA A 196 15.68 6.34 -9.66
C ALA A 196 17.21 6.27 -9.55
N SER A 197 17.83 7.08 -8.68
CA SER A 197 19.27 7.04 -8.44
C SER A 197 19.73 5.72 -7.83
N TYR A 198 18.94 5.17 -6.89
CA TYR A 198 19.23 3.86 -6.31
C TYR A 198 19.22 2.75 -7.37
N TRP A 199 18.23 2.74 -8.26
CA TRP A 199 18.14 1.75 -9.33
C TRP A 199 19.22 1.93 -10.42
N ASP A 200 19.76 3.15 -10.58
CA ASP A 200 20.90 3.39 -11.46
C ASP A 200 22.18 2.70 -10.95
N GLU A 201 22.30 2.59 -9.63
CA GLU A 201 23.46 1.94 -9.00
C GLU A 201 23.34 0.42 -8.91
N VAL A 202 22.12 -0.09 -8.60
CA VAL A 202 21.94 -1.52 -8.28
C VAL A 202 21.17 -2.31 -9.35
N GLY A 203 20.66 -1.63 -10.37
CA GLY A 203 19.84 -2.18 -11.44
C GLY A 203 18.34 -1.95 -11.23
N PRO A 204 17.54 -2.00 -12.31
CA PRO A 204 16.09 -1.77 -12.25
C PRO A 204 15.37 -2.88 -11.47
N PRO A 205 14.26 -2.55 -10.79
CA PRO A 205 13.41 -3.53 -10.14
C PRO A 205 12.58 -4.34 -11.16
N ASP A 206 11.89 -5.37 -10.66
CA ASP A 206 11.22 -6.40 -11.48
C ASP A 206 10.22 -5.83 -12.51
N GLN A 207 9.54 -4.73 -12.17
CA GLN A 207 8.43 -4.16 -12.95
C GLN A 207 8.80 -2.86 -13.67
N CYS A 208 10.06 -2.42 -13.62
CA CYS A 208 10.46 -1.14 -14.17
C CYS A 208 11.64 -1.27 -15.13
N HIS A 209 11.65 -0.41 -16.14
CA HIS A 209 12.74 -0.30 -17.10
C HIS A 209 12.93 1.17 -17.50
N LYS A 210 14.07 1.51 -18.08
CA LYS A 210 14.29 2.84 -18.65
C LYS A 210 13.70 2.96 -20.04
N ASP A 211 12.98 4.06 -20.28
CA ASP A 211 12.53 4.44 -21.61
C ASP A 211 13.66 5.06 -22.44
N ALA A 212 13.34 5.47 -23.67
CA ALA A 212 14.31 6.09 -24.59
C ALA A 212 14.86 7.45 -24.09
N ARG A 213 14.21 8.08 -23.11
CA ARG A 213 14.65 9.36 -22.48
C ARG A 213 15.48 9.11 -21.23
N GLY A 214 15.60 7.86 -20.79
CA GLY A 214 16.32 7.49 -19.59
C GLY A 214 15.45 7.57 -18.31
N ASP A 215 14.16 7.81 -18.43
CA ASP A 215 13.23 7.81 -17.32
C ASP A 215 12.75 6.40 -17.00
N TYR A 216 12.55 6.09 -15.71
CA TYR A 216 11.98 4.81 -15.32
C TYR A 216 10.47 4.79 -15.57
N VAL A 217 10.04 3.77 -16.29
CA VAL A 217 8.64 3.42 -16.57
C VAL A 217 8.34 2.09 -15.87
N CYS A 218 7.25 2.02 -15.11
CA CYS A 218 6.86 0.85 -14.34
C CYS A 218 5.45 0.38 -14.73
N GLU A 219 5.26 -0.95 -14.80
CA GLU A 219 3.98 -1.61 -15.12
C GLU A 219 3.12 -1.91 -13.89
#